data_5941660ec43a92a58ffb7d9bcf21cc93
#
_entry.id   5941660ec43a92a58ffb7d9bcf21cc93
#
_cell.length_a   1.000
_cell.length_b   1.000
_cell.length_c   1.000
_cell.angle_alpha   90.00
_cell.angle_beta   90.00
_cell.angle_gamma   90.00
#
_symmetry.space_group_name_H-M   'P 1'
#
loop_
_entity.id
_entity.type
_entity.pdbx_description
1 polymer ?
#
loop_
_entity_poly.entity_id
_entity_poly.type
_entity_poly.pdbx_seq_one_letter_code
_entity_poly.pdbx_strand_id
1 'polypeptide(L)'
;MSQILNDNEIKEFNKNGAIHLKGKFDIKWIEKLKVGINKAKINPSPRFTNHTKDEKLPSYLEDFWTWNLHEEFTDFVYNSPTAKIASELLEAKRINLVMDNWFFREAGSKSKPPFHHDISYFDFEGSMCVLWIPLEPVKKQDGIAWVKGSHLWNKLFLRTR
;
A
#
# COMPACT_ATOMS: atom_id res chain seq x y z
N MET A 1 -23.43 -9.43 -3.38
CA MET A 1 -22.43 -8.76 -4.25
C MET A 1 -21.54 -9.82 -4.85
N SER A 2 -21.20 -9.74 -6.12
CA SER A 2 -20.32 -10.72 -6.79
C SER A 2 -18.92 -10.70 -6.18
N GLN A 3 -18.28 -11.85 -6.16
CA GLN A 3 -16.88 -12.03 -5.72
C GLN A 3 -15.94 -11.35 -6.74
N ILE A 4 -14.91 -10.67 -6.26
CA ILE A 4 -13.89 -10.01 -7.10
C ILE A 4 -12.71 -10.95 -7.33
N LEU A 5 -12.32 -11.71 -6.31
CA LEU A 5 -11.21 -12.65 -6.36
C LEU A 5 -11.74 -14.07 -6.62
N ASN A 6 -11.00 -14.86 -7.37
CA ASN A 6 -11.29 -16.28 -7.49
C ASN A 6 -10.60 -17.07 -6.37
N ASP A 7 -11.05 -18.31 -6.16
CA ASP A 7 -10.55 -19.18 -5.09
C ASP A 7 -9.04 -19.46 -5.18
N ASN A 8 -8.46 -19.47 -6.38
CA ASN A 8 -7.04 -19.67 -6.56
C ASN A 8 -6.23 -18.46 -6.10
N GLU A 9 -6.73 -17.23 -6.36
CA GLU A 9 -6.12 -16.00 -5.88
C GLU A 9 -6.07 -15.96 -4.34
N ILE A 10 -7.17 -16.35 -3.68
CA ILE A 10 -7.25 -16.41 -2.22
C ILE A 10 -6.29 -17.49 -1.66
N LYS A 11 -6.31 -18.68 -2.24
CA LYS A 11 -5.40 -19.77 -1.84
C LYS A 11 -3.93 -19.39 -2.01
N GLU A 12 -3.58 -18.72 -3.10
CA GLU A 12 -2.22 -18.26 -3.36
C GLU A 12 -1.78 -17.21 -2.33
N PHE A 13 -2.64 -16.24 -2.01
CA PHE A 13 -2.38 -15.27 -0.96
C PHE A 13 -2.16 -15.93 0.40
N ASN A 14 -3.05 -16.83 0.82
CA ASN A 14 -2.95 -17.55 2.09
C ASN A 14 -1.69 -18.41 2.18
N LYS A 15 -1.22 -18.99 1.06
CA LYS A 15 -0.01 -19.78 1.00
C LYS A 15 1.27 -18.95 1.02
N ASN A 16 1.28 -17.83 0.29
CA ASN A 16 2.49 -17.07 0.01
C ASN A 16 2.67 -15.84 0.90
N GLY A 17 1.58 -15.30 1.48
CA GLY A 17 1.55 -14.06 2.23
C GLY A 17 1.50 -12.80 1.35
N ALA A 18 1.52 -12.98 0.06
CA ALA A 18 1.34 -11.90 -0.92
C ALA A 18 0.85 -12.46 -2.26
N ILE A 19 0.17 -11.62 -3.02
CA ILE A 19 -0.31 -11.95 -4.37
C ILE A 19 -0.27 -10.72 -5.27
N HIS A 20 0.00 -10.93 -6.55
CA HIS A 20 -0.11 -9.90 -7.57
C HIS A 20 -1.45 -9.99 -8.29
N LEU A 21 -2.37 -9.11 -7.96
CA LEU A 21 -3.71 -9.02 -8.55
C LEU A 21 -3.69 -8.09 -9.76
N LYS A 22 -3.97 -8.63 -10.95
CA LYS A 22 -3.99 -7.87 -12.21
C LYS A 22 -5.41 -7.49 -12.59
N GLY A 23 -5.60 -6.24 -13.08
CA GLY A 23 -6.87 -5.79 -13.66
C GLY A 23 -8.04 -5.68 -12.68
N LYS A 24 -7.76 -5.61 -11.36
CA LYS A 24 -8.82 -5.47 -10.35
C LYS A 24 -9.28 -4.02 -10.14
N PHE A 25 -8.53 -3.06 -10.66
CA PHE A 25 -8.87 -1.64 -10.61
C PHE A 25 -9.09 -1.09 -12.02
N ASP A 26 -10.19 -0.37 -12.19
CA ASP A 26 -10.44 0.44 -13.39
C ASP A 26 -9.37 1.55 -13.46
N ILE A 27 -8.93 1.87 -14.68
CA ILE A 27 -7.93 2.92 -14.93
C ILE A 27 -8.34 4.28 -14.32
N LYS A 28 -9.63 4.56 -14.23
CA LYS A 28 -10.16 5.78 -13.60
C LYS A 28 -9.68 5.96 -12.16
N TRP A 29 -9.47 4.87 -11.41
CA TRP A 29 -8.97 4.93 -10.05
C TRP A 29 -7.49 5.32 -10.01
N ILE A 30 -6.71 4.80 -10.95
CA ILE A 30 -5.29 5.15 -11.09
C ILE A 30 -5.14 6.63 -11.42
N GLU A 31 -5.91 7.13 -12.41
CA GLU A 31 -5.87 8.55 -12.78
C GLU A 31 -6.36 9.46 -11.64
N LYS A 32 -7.42 9.07 -10.93
CA LYS A 32 -7.88 9.80 -9.74
C LYS A 32 -6.82 9.88 -8.66
N LEU A 33 -6.16 8.76 -8.33
CA LEU A 33 -5.07 8.75 -7.34
C LEU A 33 -3.88 9.61 -7.76
N LYS A 34 -3.52 9.66 -9.06
CA LYS A 34 -2.49 10.57 -9.57
C LYS A 34 -2.83 12.04 -9.30
N VAL A 35 -4.09 12.42 -9.52
CA VAL A 35 -4.57 13.78 -9.20
C VAL A 35 -4.42 14.03 -7.70
N GLY A 36 -4.86 13.11 -6.84
CA GLY A 36 -4.73 13.21 -5.39
C GLY A 36 -3.28 13.36 -4.93
N ILE A 37 -2.36 12.55 -5.47
CA ILE A 37 -0.92 12.64 -5.17
C ILE A 37 -0.35 14.02 -5.56
N ASN A 38 -0.72 14.55 -6.71
CA ASN A 38 -0.24 15.86 -7.13
C ASN A 38 -0.75 16.97 -6.19
N LYS A 39 -2.00 16.90 -5.74
CA LYS A 39 -2.55 17.82 -4.73
C LYS A 39 -1.85 17.68 -3.38
N ALA A 40 -1.62 16.44 -2.93
CA ALA A 40 -0.94 16.14 -1.67
C ALA A 40 0.51 16.62 -1.65
N LYS A 41 1.22 16.55 -2.78
CA LYS A 41 2.58 17.13 -2.90
C LYS A 41 2.62 18.65 -2.74
N ILE A 42 1.56 19.35 -3.16
CA ILE A 42 1.44 20.82 -3.02
C ILE A 42 0.97 21.20 -1.62
N ASN A 43 0.07 20.42 -1.05
CA ASN A 43 -0.53 20.66 0.26
C ASN A 43 -0.44 19.37 1.12
N PRO A 44 0.76 19.03 1.60
CA PRO A 44 1.00 17.81 2.36
C PRO A 44 0.43 17.90 3.77
N SER A 45 0.31 16.72 4.42
CA SER A 45 -0.07 16.64 5.83
C SER A 45 1.10 17.03 6.74
N PRO A 46 0.84 17.27 8.04
CA PRO A 46 1.91 17.46 9.04
C PRO A 46 2.85 16.24 9.20
N ARG A 47 2.53 15.10 8.59
CA ARG A 47 3.31 13.85 8.66
C ARG A 47 4.18 13.63 7.42
N PHE A 48 4.11 14.55 6.47
CA PHE A 48 4.93 14.50 5.27
C PHE A 48 6.41 14.40 5.59
N THR A 49 7.10 13.53 4.90
CA THR A 49 8.54 13.31 5.06
C THR A 49 9.22 13.29 3.70
N ASN A 50 10.28 14.08 3.56
CA ASN A 50 11.23 13.93 2.48
C ASN A 50 12.43 13.13 2.99
N HIS A 51 12.57 11.90 2.52
CA HIS A 51 13.67 10.99 2.89
C HIS A 51 14.99 11.32 2.18
N THR A 52 14.97 12.28 1.25
CA THR A 52 16.18 12.71 0.53
C THR A 52 16.95 13.73 1.35
N LYS A 53 18.15 13.37 1.75
CA LYS A 53 19.00 14.22 2.61
C LYS A 53 19.70 15.37 1.86
N ASP A 54 19.88 15.24 0.56
CA ASP A 54 20.56 16.20 -0.30
C ASP A 54 19.64 16.57 -1.47
N GLU A 55 19.30 17.84 -1.59
CA GLU A 55 18.41 18.37 -2.63
C GLU A 55 18.90 18.10 -4.06
N LYS A 56 20.18 17.78 -4.24
CA LYS A 56 20.74 17.38 -5.54
C LYS A 56 20.45 15.93 -5.91
N LEU A 57 19.93 15.14 -4.98
CA LEU A 57 19.57 13.75 -5.19
C LEU A 57 18.09 13.62 -5.57
N PRO A 58 17.73 12.60 -6.37
CA PRO A 58 16.33 12.33 -6.70
C PRO A 58 15.46 12.15 -5.46
N SER A 59 14.31 12.78 -5.44
CA SER A 59 13.41 12.83 -4.29
C SER A 59 12.82 11.47 -3.93
N TYR A 60 12.67 11.25 -2.63
CA TYR A 60 11.85 10.19 -2.07
C TYR A 60 10.95 10.80 -1.01
N LEU A 61 9.68 10.96 -1.38
CA LEU A 61 8.66 11.60 -0.56
C LEU A 61 7.68 10.56 -0.03
N GLU A 62 7.20 10.78 1.18
CA GLU A 62 6.21 9.97 1.86
C GLU A 62 5.24 10.86 2.62
N ASP A 63 3.97 10.48 2.63
CA ASP A 63 2.97 11.02 3.53
C ASP A 63 1.93 9.95 3.86
N PHE A 64 1.33 10.01 5.05
CA PHE A 64 0.39 9.00 5.52
C PHE A 64 -0.74 9.62 6.36
N TRP A 65 -1.85 8.84 6.50
CA TRP A 65 -3.13 9.31 7.04
C TRP A 65 -3.67 10.52 6.29
N THR A 66 -3.62 10.44 4.94
CA THR A 66 -4.03 11.53 4.04
C THR A 66 -5.40 11.28 3.39
N TRP A 67 -5.99 10.11 3.60
CA TRP A 67 -7.21 9.64 2.94
C TRP A 67 -8.41 10.60 3.07
N ASN A 68 -8.48 11.37 4.15
CA ASN A 68 -9.56 12.34 4.41
C ASN A 68 -9.17 13.80 4.13
N LEU A 69 -7.96 14.07 3.66
CA LEU A 69 -7.48 15.41 3.35
C LEU A 69 -7.73 15.82 1.89
N HIS A 70 -7.87 14.84 1.02
CA HIS A 70 -8.07 15.04 -0.42
C HIS A 70 -9.26 14.18 -0.89
N GLU A 71 -10.16 14.81 -1.64
CA GLU A 71 -11.39 14.19 -2.14
C GLU A 71 -11.10 12.91 -2.95
N GLU A 72 -10.02 12.90 -3.72
CA GLU A 72 -9.60 11.76 -4.54
C GLU A 72 -9.29 10.53 -3.70
N PHE A 73 -8.63 10.72 -2.56
CA PHE A 73 -8.31 9.63 -1.64
C PHE A 73 -9.55 9.18 -0.87
N THR A 74 -10.37 10.12 -0.41
CA THR A 74 -11.64 9.81 0.24
C THR A 74 -12.53 8.98 -0.67
N ASP A 75 -12.72 9.38 -1.93
CA ASP A 75 -13.52 8.65 -2.89
C ASP A 75 -12.94 7.25 -3.19
N PHE A 76 -11.61 7.16 -3.31
CA PHE A 76 -10.95 5.88 -3.50
C PHE A 76 -11.19 4.92 -2.33
N VAL A 77 -11.05 5.38 -1.10
CA VAL A 77 -11.28 4.57 0.10
C VAL A 77 -12.70 4.03 0.16
N TYR A 78 -13.70 4.87 -0.10
CA TYR A 78 -15.09 4.47 0.06
C TYR A 78 -15.70 3.75 -1.15
N ASN A 79 -15.26 4.06 -2.36
CA ASN A 79 -15.96 3.66 -3.58
C ASN A 79 -15.14 2.74 -4.50
N SER A 80 -13.84 2.53 -4.22
CA SER A 80 -13.03 1.59 -4.98
C SER A 80 -13.22 0.14 -4.50
N PRO A 81 -12.74 -0.85 -5.24
CA PRO A 81 -12.82 -2.26 -4.83
C PRO A 81 -11.89 -2.65 -3.67
N THR A 82 -11.08 -1.73 -3.11
CA THR A 82 -10.08 -2.02 -2.07
C THR A 82 -10.64 -2.77 -0.86
N ALA A 83 -11.69 -2.25 -0.24
CA ALA A 83 -12.30 -2.87 0.95
C ALA A 83 -12.84 -4.27 0.65
N LYS A 84 -13.42 -4.47 -0.55
CA LYS A 84 -13.94 -5.77 -0.97
C LYS A 84 -12.81 -6.77 -1.22
N ILE A 85 -11.73 -6.35 -1.87
CA ILE A 85 -10.53 -7.18 -2.08
C ILE A 85 -9.93 -7.59 -0.73
N ALA A 86 -9.74 -6.65 0.19
CA ALA A 86 -9.24 -6.94 1.53
C ALA A 86 -10.14 -7.90 2.31
N SER A 87 -11.47 -7.71 2.23
CA SER A 87 -12.46 -8.58 2.84
C SER A 87 -12.36 -10.03 2.33
N GLU A 88 -12.17 -10.22 1.03
CA GLU A 88 -12.03 -11.54 0.43
C GLU A 88 -10.69 -12.19 0.76
N LEU A 89 -9.58 -11.45 0.74
CA LEU A 89 -8.26 -11.97 1.11
C LEU A 89 -8.17 -12.37 2.59
N LEU A 90 -8.77 -11.60 3.48
CA LEU A 90 -8.75 -11.85 4.92
C LEU A 90 -9.92 -12.71 5.41
N GLU A 91 -10.80 -13.15 4.48
CA GLU A 91 -12.02 -13.90 4.79
C GLU A 91 -12.86 -13.25 5.91
N ALA A 92 -12.88 -11.90 5.92
CA ALA A 92 -13.46 -11.10 6.97
C ALA A 92 -14.76 -10.42 6.52
N LYS A 93 -15.79 -10.46 7.39
CA LYS A 93 -17.07 -9.78 7.15
C LYS A 93 -16.98 -8.26 7.28
N ARG A 94 -15.99 -7.77 8.01
CA ARG A 94 -15.78 -6.35 8.32
C ARG A 94 -14.32 -6.00 8.14
N ILE A 95 -14.07 -4.91 7.42
CA ILE A 95 -12.74 -4.35 7.20
C ILE A 95 -12.70 -2.94 7.78
N ASN A 96 -11.65 -2.65 8.53
CA ASN A 96 -11.34 -1.31 9.00
C ASN A 96 -10.10 -0.80 8.25
N LEU A 97 -10.15 0.43 7.76
CA LEU A 97 -8.97 1.11 7.26
C LEU A 97 -8.10 1.49 8.47
N VAL A 98 -6.86 1.00 8.49
CA VAL A 98 -5.89 1.38 9.51
C VAL A 98 -5.24 2.71 9.14
N MET A 99 -4.71 2.79 7.93
CA MET A 99 -4.13 4.01 7.37
C MET A 99 -4.00 3.87 5.85
N ASP A 100 -3.83 5.00 5.21
CA ASP A 100 -3.26 5.10 3.87
C ASP A 100 -1.85 5.66 3.95
N ASN A 101 -1.08 5.36 2.92
CA ASN A 101 0.27 5.89 2.74
C ASN A 101 0.52 6.06 1.24
N TRP A 102 1.15 7.17 0.85
CA TRP A 102 1.62 7.34 -0.51
C TRP A 102 3.11 7.64 -0.54
N PHE A 103 3.74 7.10 -1.56
CA PHE A 103 5.15 7.30 -1.85
C PHE A 103 5.33 7.90 -3.22
N PHE A 104 6.19 8.89 -3.31
CA PHE A 104 6.69 9.37 -4.58
C PHE A 104 8.20 9.22 -4.63
N ARG A 105 8.67 8.51 -5.64
CA ARG A 105 10.08 8.23 -5.80
C ARG A 105 10.51 8.68 -7.19
N GLU A 106 11.39 9.67 -7.26
CA GLU A 106 11.98 10.09 -8.51
C GLU A 106 12.88 9.02 -9.11
N ALA A 107 12.96 9.02 -10.46
CA ALA A 107 13.87 8.13 -11.18
C ALA A 107 15.31 8.37 -10.73
N GLY A 108 16.03 7.28 -10.42
CA GLY A 108 17.41 7.34 -9.92
C GLY A 108 17.54 7.38 -8.39
N SER A 109 16.45 7.52 -7.63
CA SER A 109 16.50 7.39 -6.17
C SER A 109 16.96 5.99 -5.76
N LYS A 110 18.05 5.94 -4.96
CA LYS A 110 18.66 4.69 -4.48
C LYS A 110 18.16 4.27 -3.08
N SER A 111 17.38 5.12 -2.43
CA SER A 111 16.83 4.81 -1.11
C SER A 111 15.89 3.60 -1.20
N LYS A 112 16.11 2.60 -0.38
CA LYS A 112 15.23 1.41 -0.26
C LYS A 112 14.90 1.22 1.21
N PRO A 113 13.62 1.04 1.57
CA PRO A 113 13.28 0.63 2.92
C PRO A 113 13.87 -0.76 3.20
N PRO A 114 14.35 -1.02 4.41
CA PRO A 114 14.74 -2.37 4.82
C PRO A 114 13.53 -3.30 4.82
N PHE A 115 13.78 -4.62 4.79
CA PHE A 115 12.72 -5.57 5.09
C PHE A 115 12.19 -5.32 6.49
N HIS A 116 10.89 -5.23 6.62
CA HIS A 116 10.19 -4.96 7.87
C HIS A 116 8.87 -5.74 7.92
N HIS A 117 8.21 -5.67 9.04
CA HIS A 117 6.95 -6.33 9.31
C HIS A 117 5.94 -5.26 9.72
N ASP A 118 4.99 -4.94 8.87
CA ASP A 118 4.10 -3.79 9.05
C ASP A 118 3.32 -3.83 10.36
N ILE A 119 2.83 -5.01 10.78
CA ILE A 119 2.08 -5.15 12.03
C ILE A 119 2.88 -4.67 13.27
N SER A 120 4.21 -4.68 13.20
CA SER A 120 5.06 -4.21 14.31
C SER A 120 5.02 -2.69 14.56
N TYR A 121 4.41 -1.95 13.66
CA TYR A 121 4.21 -0.50 13.82
C TYR A 121 2.91 -0.14 14.54
N PHE A 122 2.03 -1.11 14.76
CA PHE A 122 0.68 -0.89 15.28
C PHE A 122 0.47 -1.63 16.60
N ASP A 123 -0.35 -1.04 17.46
CA ASP A 123 -0.74 -1.60 18.75
C ASP A 123 -2.17 -2.17 18.67
N PHE A 124 -2.34 -3.19 17.82
CA PHE A 124 -3.57 -3.97 17.73
C PHE A 124 -3.28 -5.43 17.37
N GLU A 125 -4.21 -6.30 17.70
CA GLU A 125 -4.20 -7.71 17.31
C GLU A 125 -5.17 -7.97 16.16
N GLY A 126 -4.89 -9.01 15.38
CA GLY A 126 -5.74 -9.45 14.29
C GLY A 126 -5.01 -9.60 12.96
N SER A 127 -5.79 -9.85 11.91
CA SER A 127 -5.27 -9.98 10.56
C SER A 127 -5.21 -8.62 9.88
N MET A 128 -4.09 -8.36 9.19
CA MET A 128 -3.87 -7.15 8.40
C MET A 128 -3.37 -7.51 7.02
N CYS A 129 -3.79 -6.78 6.01
CA CYS A 129 -3.18 -6.81 4.69
C CYS A 129 -2.92 -5.39 4.20
N VAL A 130 -1.93 -5.24 3.34
CA VAL A 130 -1.58 -3.99 2.68
C VAL A 130 -1.83 -4.15 1.18
N LEU A 131 -2.52 -3.19 0.59
CA LEU A 131 -2.69 -3.10 -0.84
C LEU A 131 -1.70 -2.06 -1.39
N TRP A 132 -0.68 -2.53 -2.08
CA TRP A 132 0.25 -1.67 -2.79
C TRP A 132 -0.21 -1.48 -4.23
N ILE A 133 -0.46 -0.25 -4.63
CA ILE A 133 -1.05 0.11 -5.92
C ILE A 133 -0.09 1.03 -6.65
N PRO A 134 0.67 0.53 -7.63
CA PRO A 134 1.53 1.37 -8.45
C PRO A 134 0.67 2.22 -9.39
N LEU A 135 0.94 3.52 -9.42
CA LEU A 135 0.24 4.46 -10.31
C LEU A 135 0.93 4.62 -11.68
N GLU A 136 2.15 4.10 -11.80
CA GLU A 136 2.93 4.03 -13.03
C GLU A 136 3.45 2.60 -13.24
N PRO A 137 3.79 2.22 -14.48
CA PRO A 137 4.41 0.92 -14.74
C PRO A 137 5.71 0.75 -13.95
N VAL A 138 5.81 -0.31 -13.16
CA VAL A 138 6.97 -0.61 -12.32
C VAL A 138 7.75 -1.77 -12.89
N LYS A 139 9.06 -1.59 -13.08
CA LYS A 139 9.95 -2.68 -13.48
C LYS A 139 10.11 -3.68 -12.33
N LYS A 140 10.38 -4.94 -12.64
CA LYS A 140 10.54 -6.00 -11.63
C LYS A 140 11.54 -5.66 -10.52
N GLN A 141 12.62 -5.01 -10.85
CA GLN A 141 13.67 -4.61 -9.89
C GLN A 141 13.28 -3.47 -8.95
N ASP A 142 12.25 -2.70 -9.34
CA ASP A 142 11.77 -1.51 -8.61
C ASP A 142 10.46 -1.80 -7.85
N GLY A 143 9.92 -3.01 -8.02
CA GLY A 143 8.72 -3.45 -7.32
C GLY A 143 8.98 -3.86 -5.87
N ILE A 144 7.90 -4.14 -5.15
CA ILE A 144 7.97 -4.68 -3.79
C ILE A 144 8.59 -6.09 -3.81
N ALA A 145 9.46 -6.33 -2.84
CA ALA A 145 9.97 -7.65 -2.54
C ALA A 145 9.47 -8.12 -1.16
N TRP A 146 9.08 -9.38 -1.06
CA TRP A 146 8.66 -10.01 0.19
C TRP A 146 9.27 -11.39 0.36
N VAL A 147 9.35 -11.86 1.60
CA VAL A 147 9.79 -13.21 1.89
C VAL A 147 8.59 -14.13 1.88
N LYS A 148 8.52 -15.01 0.89
CA LYS A 148 7.41 -15.93 0.67
C LYS A 148 7.13 -16.79 1.91
N GLY A 149 5.89 -16.78 2.37
CA GLY A 149 5.45 -17.55 3.53
C GLY A 149 5.86 -16.99 4.89
N SER A 150 6.50 -15.81 4.95
CA SER A 150 6.95 -15.21 6.23
C SER A 150 5.82 -14.91 7.20
N HIS A 151 4.61 -14.65 6.72
CA HIS A 151 3.42 -14.43 7.54
C HIS A 151 3.03 -15.67 8.39
N LEU A 152 3.50 -16.86 8.02
CA LEU A 152 3.27 -18.13 8.74
C LEU A 152 4.32 -18.42 9.80
N TRP A 153 5.33 -17.59 9.98
CA TRP A 153 6.43 -17.86 10.91
C TRP A 153 6.06 -17.71 12.39
N ASN A 154 4.88 -17.22 12.70
CA ASN A 154 4.40 -16.96 14.07
C ASN A 154 5.42 -16.20 14.93
N LYS A 155 6.05 -15.18 14.33
CA LYS A 155 7.06 -14.32 14.94
C LYS A 155 6.76 -12.86 14.63
N LEU A 156 6.87 -12.01 15.64
CA LEU A 156 6.89 -10.57 15.47
C LEU A 156 8.35 -10.12 15.48
N PHE A 157 8.71 -9.35 14.46
CA PHE A 157 10.05 -8.77 14.34
C PHE A 157 10.00 -7.32 14.80
N LEU A 158 10.87 -6.96 15.73
CA LEU A 158 11.00 -5.56 16.13
C LEU A 158 11.54 -4.75 14.96
N ARG A 159 10.99 -3.55 14.80
CA ARG A 159 11.51 -2.59 13.83
C ARG A 159 12.94 -2.21 14.21
N THR A 160 13.84 -2.16 13.25
CA THR A 160 15.14 -1.51 13.39
C THR A 160 14.94 0.01 13.36
N ARG A 161 15.54 0.70 14.29
CA ARG A 161 15.54 2.17 14.33
C ARG A 161 16.47 2.74 13.27
#